data_f7d7a9884f2d8a846cda3d96dc5e110e
#
_entry.id   f7d7a9884f2d8a846cda3d96dc5e110e
#
_cell.length_a   1.000
_cell.length_b   1.000
_cell.length_c   1.000
_cell.angle_alpha   90.00
_cell.angle_beta   90.00
_cell.angle_gamma   90.00
#
_symmetry.space_group_name_H-M   'P 1'
#
loop_
_entity.id
_entity.type
_entity.pdbx_description
1 polymer ?
#
loop_
_entity_poly.entity_id
_entity_poly.type
_entity_poly.pdbx_seq_one_letter_code
_entity_poly.pdbx_strand_id
1 'polypeptide(L)'
;MLVDSVGSVKYDEKLTEERLKYQVACYLATKDIIADRHLDFGAIKCMPDMTNFRAPQCISTALLNGGYDADGEFDPFPISCEADADGALTMEMLKLISGGMPTMFADVSHVGYKEKLIYLPNCGSMCTYYAGRCCDGCRNMKNIELRRANRPSGGAVTFTVPSAGEMTMARLCRVNGKYQMFIIETEFVDPSKEILDAFVKARGVHQLPVAFMKADFDIEKFVDRFNSNHISGVAGHYKKGTYQSVQSAGH
;
A
#
# COMPACT_ATOMS: atom_id res chain seq x y z
N MET A 1 11.30 -12.53 15.90
CA MET A 1 11.25 -11.14 15.41
C MET A 1 10.39 -11.07 14.14
N LEU A 2 10.75 -10.38 13.04
CA LEU A 2 9.85 -10.28 11.85
C LEU A 2 9.38 -11.66 11.36
N VAL A 3 10.28 -12.62 11.24
CA VAL A 3 9.99 -14.00 10.79
C VAL A 3 8.98 -14.71 11.70
N ASP A 4 9.02 -14.47 13.01
CA ASP A 4 8.11 -15.07 13.97
C ASP A 4 6.75 -14.35 14.03
N SER A 5 6.72 -13.09 13.55
CA SER A 5 5.49 -12.27 13.53
C SER A 5 4.61 -12.56 12.32
N VAL A 6 5.18 -12.88 11.16
CA VAL A 6 4.42 -13.17 9.93
C VAL A 6 3.85 -14.60 9.91
N GLY A 7 2.88 -14.83 9.05
CA GLY A 7 2.27 -16.17 8.87
C GLY A 7 3.26 -17.20 8.34
N SER A 8 4.06 -16.81 7.34
CA SER A 8 5.12 -17.68 6.80
C SER A 8 6.17 -16.91 6.01
N VAL A 9 7.33 -17.53 5.80
CA VAL A 9 8.38 -17.02 4.90
C VAL A 9 8.72 -18.10 3.87
N LYS A 10 8.63 -17.77 2.59
CA LYS A 10 8.95 -18.67 1.47
C LYS A 10 10.37 -18.42 0.98
N TYR A 11 11.34 -18.93 1.73
CA TYR A 11 12.76 -18.85 1.35
C TYR A 11 13.04 -19.57 0.04
N ASP A 12 13.93 -18.99 -0.77
CA ASP A 12 14.48 -19.57 -1.99
C ASP A 12 15.88 -18.97 -2.30
N GLU A 13 16.41 -19.21 -3.49
CA GLU A 13 17.75 -18.73 -3.89
C GLU A 13 17.88 -17.18 -3.92
N LYS A 14 16.75 -16.44 -3.98
CA LYS A 14 16.71 -14.98 -4.02
C LYS A 14 16.08 -14.34 -2.79
N LEU A 15 15.32 -15.08 -2.03
CA LEU A 15 14.84 -14.67 -0.70
C LEU A 15 15.59 -15.46 0.35
N THR A 16 16.78 -15.01 0.70
CA THR A 16 17.63 -15.62 1.74
C THR A 16 17.47 -14.88 3.07
N GLU A 17 17.86 -15.52 4.16
CA GLU A 17 17.89 -14.90 5.49
C GLU A 17 18.77 -13.65 5.52
N GLU A 18 19.92 -13.67 4.83
CA GLU A 18 20.83 -12.53 4.73
C GLU A 18 20.16 -11.33 4.04
N ARG A 19 19.46 -11.56 2.92
CA ARG A 19 18.73 -10.50 2.22
C ARG A 19 17.59 -9.93 3.06
N LEU A 20 16.89 -10.78 3.79
CA LEU A 20 15.83 -10.33 4.69
C LEU A 20 16.41 -9.49 5.85
N LYS A 21 17.55 -9.91 6.43
CA LYS A 21 18.28 -9.12 7.43
C LYS A 21 18.69 -7.74 6.89
N TYR A 22 19.17 -7.70 5.64
CA TYR A 22 19.49 -6.42 4.99
C TYR A 22 18.25 -5.51 4.85
N GLN A 23 17.09 -6.06 4.46
CA GLN A 23 15.85 -5.28 4.36
C GLN A 23 15.37 -4.78 5.72
N VAL A 24 15.53 -5.57 6.78
CA VAL A 24 15.23 -5.13 8.16
C VAL A 24 16.17 -4.01 8.59
N ALA A 25 17.46 -4.10 8.26
CA ALA A 25 18.41 -3.01 8.52
C ALA A 25 18.04 -1.72 7.78
N CYS A 26 17.58 -1.82 6.52
CA CYS A 26 17.05 -0.67 5.80
C CYS A 26 15.79 -0.08 6.45
N TYR A 27 14.90 -0.92 6.98
CA TYR A 27 13.73 -0.49 7.73
C TYR A 27 14.14 0.34 8.97
N LEU A 28 15.06 -0.18 9.77
CA LEU A 28 15.56 0.51 10.97
C LEU A 28 16.23 1.84 10.61
N ALA A 29 17.10 1.86 9.59
CA ALA A 29 17.70 3.09 9.10
C ALA A 29 16.65 4.12 8.61
N THR A 30 15.55 3.65 8.04
CA THR A 30 14.44 4.54 7.63
C THR A 30 13.75 5.12 8.86
N LYS A 31 13.52 4.34 9.93
CA LYS A 31 12.99 4.85 11.21
C LYS A 31 13.91 5.93 11.81
N ASP A 32 15.22 5.69 11.80
CA ASP A 32 16.20 6.66 12.29
C ASP A 32 16.13 7.98 11.50
N ILE A 33 16.08 7.92 10.17
CA ILE A 33 15.96 9.10 9.32
C ILE A 33 14.64 9.87 9.59
N ILE A 34 13.55 9.16 9.76
CA ILE A 34 12.23 9.77 10.09
C ILE A 34 12.34 10.52 11.42
N ALA A 35 12.91 9.91 12.44
CA ALA A 35 13.08 10.51 13.76
C ALA A 35 14.04 11.71 13.72
N ASP A 36 15.22 11.57 13.13
CA ASP A 36 16.26 12.60 13.06
C ASP A 36 15.82 13.84 12.26
N ARG A 37 14.96 13.63 11.26
CA ARG A 37 14.49 14.70 10.39
C ARG A 37 13.10 15.23 10.76
N HIS A 38 12.46 14.66 11.78
CA HIS A 38 11.12 15.01 12.23
C HIS A 38 10.11 15.03 11.07
N LEU A 39 10.09 13.92 10.31
CA LEU A 39 9.23 13.80 9.12
C LEU A 39 7.82 13.38 9.53
N ASP A 40 6.80 13.98 8.91
CA ASP A 40 5.41 13.59 9.07
C ASP A 40 4.99 12.49 8.07
N PHE A 41 5.56 12.53 6.86
CA PHE A 41 5.35 11.54 5.80
C PHE A 41 6.57 11.43 4.88
N GLY A 42 6.60 10.43 4.01
CA GLY A 42 7.72 10.23 3.11
C GLY A 42 7.40 9.45 1.84
N ALA A 43 8.38 9.38 0.95
CA ALA A 43 8.31 8.60 -0.28
C ALA A 43 9.65 7.91 -0.56
N ILE A 44 9.64 6.59 -0.72
CA ILE A 44 10.86 5.81 -0.94
C ILE A 44 11.10 5.60 -2.44
N LYS A 45 12.27 6.03 -2.93
CA LYS A 45 12.76 5.67 -4.25
C LYS A 45 13.58 4.38 -4.17
N CYS A 46 12.98 3.25 -4.54
CA CYS A 46 13.68 1.96 -4.52
C CYS A 46 14.12 1.51 -5.91
N MET A 47 13.48 1.94 -6.98
CA MET A 47 13.87 1.62 -8.37
C MET A 47 14.75 2.71 -9.01
N PRO A 48 15.75 2.33 -9.85
CA PRO A 48 16.17 0.95 -10.16
C PRO A 48 17.23 0.37 -9.22
N ASP A 49 17.92 1.20 -8.42
CA ASP A 49 19.17 0.83 -7.75
C ASP A 49 18.98 -0.25 -6.68
N MET A 50 18.03 -0.05 -5.76
CA MET A 50 17.74 -1.02 -4.71
C MET A 50 17.21 -2.32 -5.29
N THR A 51 16.28 -2.23 -6.26
CA THR A 51 15.66 -3.40 -6.88
C THR A 51 16.57 -4.21 -7.79
N ASN A 52 17.63 -3.60 -8.33
CA ASN A 52 18.58 -4.30 -9.19
C ASN A 52 19.79 -4.84 -8.42
N PHE A 53 20.31 -4.09 -7.45
CA PHE A 53 21.63 -4.35 -6.87
C PHE A 53 21.64 -4.63 -5.37
N ARG A 54 20.54 -4.32 -4.64
CA ARG A 54 20.49 -4.44 -3.18
C ARG A 54 19.33 -5.32 -2.70
N ALA A 55 18.24 -4.70 -2.28
CA ALA A 55 16.95 -5.33 -2.00
C ALA A 55 15.85 -4.25 -2.04
N PRO A 56 14.61 -4.59 -2.45
CA PRO A 56 13.51 -3.64 -2.46
C PRO A 56 13.12 -3.22 -1.04
N GLN A 57 12.57 -2.00 -0.92
CA GLN A 57 12.15 -1.43 0.37
C GLN A 57 10.69 -1.78 0.75
N CYS A 58 10.14 -2.84 0.17
CA CYS A 58 8.75 -3.24 0.40
C CYS A 58 8.44 -3.50 1.88
N ILE A 59 9.39 -4.13 2.60
CA ILE A 59 9.23 -4.38 4.04
C ILE A 59 9.17 -3.07 4.84
N SER A 60 10.05 -2.11 4.53
CA SER A 60 10.05 -0.80 5.20
C SER A 60 8.72 -0.08 5.04
N THR A 61 8.22 0.03 3.81
CA THR A 61 6.95 0.69 3.53
C THR A 61 5.76 -0.04 4.15
N ALA A 62 5.71 -1.36 4.08
CA ALA A 62 4.62 -2.14 4.64
C ALA A 62 4.49 -1.99 6.17
N LEU A 63 5.62 -2.06 6.89
CA LEU A 63 5.65 -1.94 8.36
C LEU A 63 5.36 -0.51 8.81
N LEU A 64 5.99 0.50 8.20
CA LEU A 64 5.79 1.90 8.55
C LEU A 64 4.34 2.34 8.37
N ASN A 65 3.72 1.98 7.25
CA ASN A 65 2.31 2.26 7.01
C ASN A 65 1.38 1.49 7.96
N GLY A 66 1.82 0.32 8.43
CA GLY A 66 1.01 -0.56 9.28
C GLY A 66 1.01 -0.19 10.76
N GLY A 67 2.01 0.56 11.22
CA GLY A 67 2.10 1.00 12.60
C GLY A 67 2.40 -0.12 13.62
N TYR A 68 3.04 -1.20 13.20
CA TYR A 68 3.40 -2.32 14.08
C TYR A 68 4.72 -2.97 13.66
N ASP A 69 5.59 -3.21 14.63
CA ASP A 69 6.84 -3.95 14.44
C ASP A 69 7.24 -4.79 15.68
N ALA A 70 8.53 -5.11 15.82
CA ALA A 70 9.04 -5.91 16.92
C ALA A 70 8.99 -5.21 18.30
N ASP A 71 8.93 -3.89 18.31
CA ASP A 71 8.84 -3.06 19.51
C ASP A 71 7.36 -2.81 19.92
N GLY A 72 6.41 -3.29 19.14
CA GLY A 72 4.98 -3.16 19.34
C GLY A 72 4.30 -2.19 18.40
N GLU A 73 3.20 -1.59 18.85
CA GLU A 73 2.43 -0.61 18.08
C GLU A 73 3.06 0.77 18.15
N PHE A 74 3.00 1.50 17.04
CA PHE A 74 3.42 2.89 16.93
C PHE A 74 2.49 3.66 16.00
N ASP A 75 2.56 4.99 16.01
CA ASP A 75 1.77 5.83 15.12
C ASP A 75 2.14 5.56 13.64
N PRO A 76 1.21 5.08 12.79
CA PRO A 76 1.50 4.74 11.40
C PRO A 76 2.17 5.91 10.66
N PHE A 77 3.28 5.62 9.99
CA PHE A 77 3.98 6.64 9.21
C PHE A 77 3.65 6.50 7.72
N PRO A 78 2.90 7.47 7.13
CA PRO A 78 2.55 7.45 5.72
C PRO A 78 3.79 7.51 4.82
N ILE A 79 4.04 6.43 4.11
CA ILE A 79 5.17 6.36 3.20
C ILE A 79 4.78 5.68 1.88
N SER A 80 4.89 6.41 0.79
CA SER A 80 4.58 5.90 -0.54
C SER A 80 5.76 5.14 -1.17
N CYS A 81 5.46 4.30 -2.14
CA CYS A 81 6.45 3.70 -3.03
C CYS A 81 6.78 4.63 -4.21
N GLU A 82 7.84 4.29 -4.95
CA GLU A 82 8.24 4.90 -6.22
C GLU A 82 8.55 6.41 -6.16
N ALA A 83 8.89 6.93 -4.97
CA ALA A 83 9.11 8.36 -4.73
C ALA A 83 7.89 9.25 -5.06
N ASP A 84 6.68 8.70 -4.97
CA ASP A 84 5.45 9.42 -5.25
C ASP A 84 5.08 10.36 -4.10
N ALA A 85 5.61 11.58 -4.14
CA ALA A 85 5.39 12.59 -3.10
C ALA A 85 3.91 13.01 -2.99
N ASP A 86 3.19 13.10 -4.11
CA ASP A 86 1.76 13.45 -4.10
C ASP A 86 0.92 12.30 -3.49
N GLY A 87 1.35 11.05 -3.71
CA GLY A 87 0.79 9.87 -3.05
C GLY A 87 1.02 9.87 -1.54
N ALA A 88 2.24 10.16 -1.10
CA ALA A 88 2.59 10.25 0.31
C ALA A 88 1.81 11.37 1.03
N LEU A 89 1.71 12.54 0.41
CA LEU A 89 0.90 13.64 0.93
C LEU A 89 -0.60 13.27 0.98
N THR A 90 -1.10 12.52 -0.02
CA THR A 90 -2.47 12.01 0.01
C THR A 90 -2.68 11.06 1.21
N MET A 91 -1.71 10.17 1.47
CA MET A 91 -1.77 9.25 2.60
C MET A 91 -1.78 9.99 3.94
N GLU A 92 -0.95 11.04 4.10
CA GLU A 92 -0.94 11.86 5.30
C GLU A 92 -2.30 12.56 5.52
N MET A 93 -2.88 13.16 4.47
CA MET A 93 -4.21 13.76 4.56
C MET A 93 -5.27 12.73 4.99
N LEU A 94 -5.23 11.51 4.43
CA LEU A 94 -6.14 10.42 4.79
C LEU A 94 -5.94 9.96 6.24
N LYS A 95 -4.69 9.88 6.72
CA LYS A 95 -4.38 9.58 8.11
C LYS A 95 -4.97 10.63 9.05
N LEU A 96 -4.76 11.90 8.74
CA LEU A 96 -5.25 13.01 9.57
C LEU A 96 -6.79 13.04 9.67
N ILE A 97 -7.50 12.90 8.56
CA ILE A 97 -8.99 12.91 8.56
C ILE A 97 -9.59 11.67 9.21
N SER A 98 -8.86 10.56 9.23
CA SER A 98 -9.31 9.30 9.85
C SER A 98 -8.99 9.19 11.34
N GLY A 99 -8.31 10.18 11.92
CA GLY A 99 -7.90 10.15 13.32
C GLY A 99 -6.71 9.23 13.60
N GLY A 100 -5.78 9.08 12.62
CA GLY A 100 -4.55 8.33 12.80
C GLY A 100 -4.58 6.90 12.25
N MET A 101 -5.60 6.54 11.46
CA MET A 101 -5.67 5.18 10.89
C MET A 101 -4.53 4.90 9.90
N PRO A 102 -4.04 3.63 9.85
CA PRO A 102 -3.10 3.19 8.84
C PRO A 102 -3.61 3.45 7.42
N THR A 103 -2.74 3.96 6.56
CA THR A 103 -3.07 4.24 5.16
C THR A 103 -2.37 3.27 4.23
N MET A 104 -2.91 3.10 3.04
CA MET A 104 -2.34 2.23 2.02
C MET A 104 -2.02 3.00 0.73
N PHE A 105 -1.13 2.42 -0.06
CA PHE A 105 -0.73 2.89 -1.37
C PHE A 105 -0.75 1.73 -2.36
N ALA A 106 -1.37 1.92 -3.53
CA ALA A 106 -1.49 0.87 -4.53
C ALA A 106 -1.50 1.41 -5.97
N ASP A 107 -1.19 0.52 -6.92
CA ASP A 107 -1.32 0.79 -8.35
C ASP A 107 -2.77 0.58 -8.81
N VAL A 108 -3.30 1.47 -9.63
CA VAL A 108 -4.52 1.22 -10.41
C VAL A 108 -4.10 0.46 -11.66
N SER A 109 -4.16 -0.85 -11.62
CA SER A 109 -3.51 -1.69 -12.61
C SER A 109 -4.44 -2.36 -13.61
N HIS A 110 -5.62 -2.74 -13.18
CA HIS A 110 -6.55 -3.49 -14.02
C HIS A 110 -8.00 -3.15 -13.67
N VAL A 111 -8.86 -3.17 -14.69
CA VAL A 111 -10.28 -2.89 -14.53
C VAL A 111 -11.08 -4.09 -15.04
N GLY A 112 -11.79 -4.74 -14.13
CA GLY A 112 -12.75 -5.80 -14.41
C GLY A 112 -14.12 -5.21 -14.66
N TYR A 113 -14.43 -4.83 -15.91
CA TYR A 113 -15.71 -4.22 -16.26
C TYR A 113 -16.90 -5.12 -15.97
N LYS A 114 -16.74 -6.42 -16.23
CA LYS A 114 -17.78 -7.42 -16.03
C LYS A 114 -18.03 -7.69 -14.55
N GLU A 115 -16.94 -7.82 -13.79
CA GLU A 115 -16.94 -8.08 -12.36
C GLU A 115 -17.23 -6.81 -11.54
N LYS A 116 -17.18 -5.64 -12.16
CA LYS A 116 -17.24 -4.32 -11.49
C LYS A 116 -16.21 -4.19 -10.38
N LEU A 117 -14.97 -4.56 -10.69
CA LEU A 117 -13.84 -4.49 -9.78
C LEU A 117 -12.69 -3.69 -10.39
N ILE A 118 -12.02 -2.92 -9.56
CA ILE A 118 -10.71 -2.34 -9.87
C ILE A 118 -9.67 -3.09 -9.06
N TYR A 119 -8.66 -3.60 -9.75
CA TYR A 119 -7.58 -4.39 -9.16
C TYR A 119 -6.45 -3.45 -8.78
N LEU A 120 -6.12 -3.46 -7.50
CA LEU A 120 -5.15 -2.58 -6.88
C LEU A 120 -3.96 -3.40 -6.35
N PRO A 121 -3.08 -3.91 -7.23
CA PRO A 121 -1.85 -4.52 -6.78
C PRO A 121 -0.92 -3.46 -6.20
N ASN A 122 0.06 -3.95 -5.45
CA ASN A 122 1.20 -3.17 -5.04
C ASN A 122 2.47 -3.97 -5.32
N CYS A 123 3.61 -3.33 -5.48
CA CYS A 123 4.88 -4.03 -5.75
C CYS A 123 5.44 -4.84 -4.57
N GLY A 124 4.67 -4.97 -3.48
CA GLY A 124 5.02 -5.76 -2.29
C GLY A 124 5.10 -4.96 -1.00
N SER A 125 4.62 -3.73 -1.01
CA SER A 125 4.63 -2.78 0.12
C SER A 125 3.23 -2.47 0.68
N MET A 126 2.27 -3.38 0.49
CA MET A 126 0.93 -3.23 1.06
C MET A 126 1.01 -3.09 2.58
N CYS A 127 0.34 -2.07 3.10
CA CYS A 127 0.25 -1.79 4.52
C CYS A 127 -0.23 -3.02 5.30
N THR A 128 0.48 -3.38 6.35
CA THR A 128 0.25 -4.62 7.12
C THR A 128 -1.10 -4.65 7.82
N TYR A 129 -1.65 -3.48 8.20
CA TYR A 129 -2.98 -3.38 8.79
C TYR A 129 -4.06 -4.04 7.94
N TYR A 130 -4.00 -3.88 6.61
CA TYR A 130 -5.05 -4.39 5.71
C TYR A 130 -5.04 -5.90 5.55
N ALA A 131 -4.03 -6.60 6.04
CA ALA A 131 -4.02 -8.06 6.05
C ALA A 131 -5.09 -8.69 6.96
N GLY A 132 -5.61 -7.92 7.93
CA GLY A 132 -6.64 -8.40 8.86
C GLY A 132 -7.59 -7.31 9.33
N ARG A 133 -7.25 -6.02 9.12
CA ARG A 133 -8.02 -4.84 9.60
C ARG A 133 -8.34 -4.91 11.09
N CYS A 134 -7.46 -5.55 11.86
CA CYS A 134 -7.58 -5.71 13.30
C CYS A 134 -6.80 -4.61 14.02
N CYS A 135 -7.31 -4.16 15.16
CA CYS A 135 -6.58 -3.24 16.04
C CYS A 135 -5.32 -3.88 16.68
N ASP A 136 -5.17 -5.19 16.63
CA ASP A 136 -4.01 -5.93 17.07
C ASP A 136 -3.05 -6.15 15.88
N GLY A 137 -1.96 -5.39 15.83
CA GLY A 137 -0.96 -5.46 14.76
C GLY A 137 -0.33 -6.85 14.62
N CYS A 138 -0.14 -7.58 15.72
CA CYS A 138 0.37 -8.94 15.69
C CYS A 138 -0.55 -9.89 14.90
N ARG A 139 -1.86 -9.76 15.07
CA ARG A 139 -2.85 -10.55 14.31
C ARG A 139 -2.81 -10.23 12.82
N ASN A 140 -2.67 -8.97 12.46
CA ASN A 140 -2.54 -8.56 11.06
C ASN A 140 -1.30 -9.20 10.41
N MET A 141 -0.17 -9.19 11.12
CA MET A 141 1.08 -9.79 10.65
C MET A 141 0.96 -11.29 10.39
N LYS A 142 0.16 -12.03 11.15
CA LYS A 142 -0.06 -13.48 10.95
C LYS A 142 -0.74 -13.82 9.62
N ASN A 143 -1.42 -12.86 9.00
CA ASN A 143 -2.06 -13.02 7.69
C ASN A 143 -1.13 -12.65 6.52
N ILE A 144 0.12 -12.30 6.79
CA ILE A 144 1.11 -11.92 5.79
C ILE A 144 2.04 -13.10 5.52
N GLU A 145 2.29 -13.36 4.26
CA GLU A 145 3.34 -14.24 3.80
C GLU A 145 4.46 -13.43 3.18
N LEU A 146 5.70 -13.66 3.59
CA LEU A 146 6.87 -13.11 2.93
C LEU A 146 7.25 -14.01 1.76
N ARG A 147 7.21 -13.45 0.55
CA ARG A 147 7.57 -14.12 -0.70
C ARG A 147 8.70 -13.38 -1.40
N ARG A 148 9.36 -14.08 -2.31
CA ARG A 148 10.41 -13.48 -3.14
C ARG A 148 9.89 -12.30 -3.95
N ALA A 149 10.60 -11.18 -3.90
CA ALA A 149 10.36 -10.07 -4.81
C ALA A 149 10.66 -10.47 -6.26
N ASN A 150 9.77 -10.12 -7.19
CA ASN A 150 10.02 -10.29 -8.62
C ASN A 150 10.93 -9.17 -9.15
N ARG A 151 12.13 -9.12 -8.61
CA ARG A 151 13.17 -8.13 -8.95
C ARG A 151 14.53 -8.82 -9.07
N PRO A 152 15.48 -8.28 -9.86
CA PRO A 152 16.80 -8.87 -10.03
C PRO A 152 17.52 -9.14 -8.72
N SER A 153 17.45 -8.21 -7.77
CA SER A 153 18.07 -8.34 -6.43
C SER A 153 17.41 -9.39 -5.54
N GLY A 154 16.18 -9.83 -5.83
CA GLY A 154 15.44 -10.69 -4.91
C GLY A 154 15.00 -9.94 -3.65
N GLY A 155 15.09 -10.60 -2.47
CA GLY A 155 14.57 -10.11 -1.19
C GLY A 155 13.10 -10.42 -1.00
N ALA A 156 12.53 -9.96 0.12
CA ALA A 156 11.16 -10.22 0.51
C ALA A 156 10.20 -9.09 0.09
N VAL A 157 8.98 -9.50 -0.22
CA VAL A 157 7.79 -8.65 -0.29
C VAL A 157 6.73 -9.18 0.65
N THR A 158 5.83 -8.30 1.11
CA THR A 158 4.64 -8.73 1.84
C THR A 158 3.58 -9.19 0.85
N PHE A 159 3.14 -10.43 0.97
CA PHE A 159 2.02 -10.95 0.20
C PHE A 159 0.79 -11.08 1.08
N THR A 160 -0.29 -10.46 0.68
CA THR A 160 -1.61 -10.59 1.29
C THR A 160 -2.69 -10.17 0.28
N VAL A 161 -3.91 -10.65 0.48
CA VAL A 161 -5.11 -10.04 -0.11
C VAL A 161 -5.71 -9.17 1.01
N PRO A 162 -5.74 -7.84 0.86
CA PRO A 162 -6.36 -6.97 1.85
C PRO A 162 -7.79 -7.37 2.15
N SER A 163 -8.10 -7.45 3.44
CA SER A 163 -9.43 -7.86 3.92
C SER A 163 -10.52 -6.91 3.45
N ALA A 164 -11.71 -7.47 3.19
CA ALA A 164 -12.90 -6.73 2.79
C ALA A 164 -13.31 -5.67 3.82
N GLY A 165 -13.99 -4.63 3.35
CA GLY A 165 -14.57 -3.58 4.18
C GLY A 165 -14.50 -2.20 3.55
N GLU A 166 -15.18 -1.25 4.19
CA GLU A 166 -15.30 0.14 3.74
C GLU A 166 -13.94 0.83 3.57
N MET A 167 -13.83 1.63 2.51
CA MET A 167 -12.64 2.37 2.14
C MET A 167 -12.97 3.78 1.66
N THR A 168 -12.17 4.74 2.06
CA THR A 168 -12.03 6.01 1.36
C THR A 168 -10.74 5.99 0.57
N MET A 169 -10.85 6.07 -0.75
CA MET A 169 -9.72 6.09 -1.67
C MET A 169 -9.54 7.51 -2.20
N ALA A 170 -8.30 7.97 -2.27
CA ALA A 170 -8.00 9.31 -2.75
C ALA A 170 -6.68 9.38 -3.53
N ARG A 171 -6.59 10.44 -4.36
CA ARG A 171 -5.36 10.77 -5.09
C ARG A 171 -5.25 12.27 -5.31
N LEU A 172 -4.20 12.87 -4.81
CA LEU A 172 -3.78 14.23 -5.17
C LEU A 172 -3.08 14.19 -6.52
N CYS A 173 -3.56 14.94 -7.49
CA CYS A 173 -3.02 15.02 -8.84
C CYS A 173 -2.66 16.46 -9.19
N ARG A 174 -1.79 16.63 -10.18
CA ARG A 174 -1.49 17.92 -10.81
C ARG A 174 -2.01 17.93 -12.24
N VAL A 175 -3.05 18.72 -12.49
CA VAL A 175 -3.67 18.83 -13.81
C VAL A 175 -3.57 20.28 -14.27
N ASN A 176 -2.89 20.53 -15.38
CA ASN A 176 -2.67 21.87 -15.94
C ASN A 176 -2.09 22.87 -14.91
N GLY A 177 -1.12 22.43 -14.10
CA GLY A 177 -0.46 23.25 -13.09
C GLY A 177 -1.27 23.51 -11.82
N LYS A 178 -2.45 22.89 -11.66
CA LYS A 178 -3.29 23.00 -10.46
C LYS A 178 -3.43 21.67 -9.76
N TYR A 179 -3.46 21.71 -8.43
CA TYR A 179 -3.80 20.53 -7.64
C TYR A 179 -5.28 20.19 -7.74
N GLN A 180 -5.56 18.93 -7.90
CA GLN A 180 -6.90 18.35 -7.86
C GLN A 180 -6.88 17.12 -6.97
N MET A 181 -7.90 16.96 -6.12
CA MET A 181 -8.08 15.77 -5.30
C MET A 181 -9.18 14.90 -5.90
N PHE A 182 -8.81 13.68 -6.28
CA PHE A 182 -9.76 12.62 -6.58
C PHE A 182 -10.10 11.90 -5.27
N ILE A 183 -11.38 11.73 -4.98
CA ILE A 183 -11.85 11.01 -3.78
C ILE A 183 -13.01 10.12 -4.17
N ILE A 184 -13.02 8.89 -3.64
CA ILE A 184 -14.11 7.94 -3.82
C ILE A 184 -14.32 7.12 -2.56
N GLU A 185 -15.57 7.02 -2.11
CA GLU A 185 -16.00 6.08 -1.08
C GLU A 185 -16.41 4.77 -1.74
N THR A 186 -15.86 3.67 -1.26
CA THR A 186 -16.00 2.35 -1.84
C THR A 186 -15.81 1.27 -0.76
N GLU A 187 -15.65 0.04 -1.17
CA GLU A 187 -15.27 -1.07 -0.29
C GLU A 187 -14.26 -1.99 -0.98
N PHE A 188 -13.38 -2.61 -0.21
CA PHE A 188 -12.67 -3.78 -0.64
C PHE A 188 -13.56 -5.01 -0.47
N VAL A 189 -13.44 -5.93 -1.40
CA VAL A 189 -14.20 -7.19 -1.40
C VAL A 189 -13.25 -8.37 -1.47
N ASP A 190 -13.66 -9.49 -0.90
CA ASP A 190 -12.95 -10.75 -1.07
C ASP A 190 -13.22 -11.28 -2.50
N PRO A 191 -12.19 -11.48 -3.32
CA PRO A 191 -12.38 -12.02 -4.66
C PRO A 191 -12.76 -13.49 -4.60
N SER A 192 -13.50 -13.96 -5.60
CA SER A 192 -13.60 -15.40 -5.78
C SER A 192 -12.23 -15.99 -6.11
N LYS A 193 -12.07 -17.29 -5.83
CA LYS A 193 -10.82 -18.01 -6.13
C LYS A 193 -10.47 -17.90 -7.61
N GLU A 194 -11.46 -17.99 -8.49
CA GLU A 194 -11.29 -17.90 -9.94
C GLU A 194 -10.75 -16.53 -10.37
N ILE A 195 -11.26 -15.44 -9.77
CA ILE A 195 -10.78 -14.07 -10.04
C ILE A 195 -9.33 -13.92 -9.60
N LEU A 196 -9.00 -14.37 -8.38
CA LEU A 196 -7.65 -14.28 -7.84
C LEU A 196 -6.67 -15.12 -8.69
N ASP A 197 -7.02 -16.35 -9.02
CA ASP A 197 -6.18 -17.24 -9.84
C ASP A 197 -5.98 -16.67 -11.25
N ALA A 198 -7.03 -16.11 -11.87
CA ALA A 198 -6.94 -15.47 -13.17
C ALA A 198 -6.03 -14.24 -13.16
N PHE A 199 -6.13 -13.40 -12.13
CA PHE A 199 -5.25 -12.23 -11.96
C PHE A 199 -3.79 -12.65 -11.81
N VAL A 200 -3.51 -13.60 -10.92
CA VAL A 200 -2.17 -14.11 -10.68
C VAL A 200 -1.57 -14.71 -11.94
N LYS A 201 -2.36 -15.52 -12.69
CA LYS A 201 -1.94 -16.12 -13.96
C LYS A 201 -1.65 -15.06 -15.03
N ALA A 202 -2.52 -14.05 -15.16
CA ALA A 202 -2.35 -12.99 -16.17
C ALA A 202 -1.11 -12.14 -15.90
N ARG A 203 -0.79 -11.87 -14.65
CA ARG A 203 0.39 -11.09 -14.25
C ARG A 203 1.69 -11.90 -14.29
N GLY A 204 1.62 -13.22 -14.29
CA GLY A 204 2.80 -14.10 -14.18
C GLY A 204 3.58 -13.92 -12.87
N VAL A 205 2.98 -13.31 -11.87
CA VAL A 205 3.64 -12.94 -10.60
C VAL A 205 2.77 -13.36 -9.44
N HIS A 206 3.20 -14.37 -8.71
CA HIS A 206 2.52 -14.87 -7.52
C HIS A 206 2.87 -14.12 -6.22
N GLN A 207 3.66 -13.04 -6.31
CA GLN A 207 4.23 -12.40 -5.13
C GLN A 207 3.55 -11.09 -4.75
N LEU A 208 2.82 -10.45 -5.66
CA LEU A 208 2.26 -9.13 -5.38
C LEU A 208 1.01 -9.22 -4.51
N PRO A 209 0.92 -8.43 -3.43
CA PRO A 209 -0.34 -8.19 -2.74
C PRO A 209 -1.31 -7.46 -3.68
N VAL A 210 -2.58 -7.78 -3.61
CA VAL A 210 -3.61 -7.14 -4.44
C VAL A 210 -4.91 -6.95 -3.67
N ALA A 211 -5.43 -5.72 -3.68
CA ALA A 211 -6.77 -5.41 -3.20
C ALA A 211 -7.76 -5.40 -4.37
N PHE A 212 -9.00 -5.75 -4.08
CA PHE A 212 -10.10 -5.75 -5.04
C PHE A 212 -11.11 -4.69 -4.59
N MET A 213 -11.08 -3.55 -5.28
CA MET A 213 -11.95 -2.42 -5.01
C MET A 213 -13.24 -2.55 -5.81
N LYS A 214 -14.37 -2.51 -5.13
CA LYS A 214 -15.69 -2.53 -5.76
C LYS A 214 -15.93 -1.23 -6.54
N ALA A 215 -16.47 -1.36 -7.72
CA ALA A 215 -16.74 -0.25 -8.60
C ALA A 215 -18.25 -0.04 -8.81
N ASP A 216 -18.95 0.38 -7.74
CA ASP A 216 -20.37 0.76 -7.78
C ASP A 216 -20.57 2.20 -8.33
N PHE A 217 -19.73 2.56 -9.30
CA PHE A 217 -19.73 3.86 -9.97
C PHE A 217 -19.47 3.67 -11.47
N ASP A 218 -19.54 4.74 -12.22
CA ASP A 218 -19.21 4.75 -13.65
C ASP A 218 -17.71 4.51 -13.86
N ILE A 219 -17.35 3.28 -14.19
CA ILE A 219 -15.96 2.84 -14.38
C ILE A 219 -15.30 3.57 -15.58
N GLU A 220 -16.02 3.80 -16.67
CA GLU A 220 -15.47 4.50 -17.84
C GLU A 220 -15.10 5.93 -17.47
N LYS A 221 -15.98 6.61 -16.75
CA LYS A 221 -15.71 7.95 -16.24
C LYS A 221 -14.58 7.98 -15.21
N PHE A 222 -14.43 6.93 -14.41
CA PHE A 222 -13.28 6.78 -13.51
C PHE A 222 -11.99 6.69 -14.33
N VAL A 223 -11.90 5.78 -15.29
CA VAL A 223 -10.71 5.57 -16.11
C VAL A 223 -10.35 6.84 -16.90
N ASP A 224 -11.35 7.53 -17.46
CA ASP A 224 -11.15 8.76 -18.23
C ASP A 224 -10.65 9.95 -17.39
N ARG A 225 -11.04 10.03 -16.12
CA ARG A 225 -10.72 11.16 -15.22
C ARG A 225 -9.60 10.91 -14.21
N PHE A 226 -9.22 9.67 -14.01
CA PHE A 226 -8.19 9.30 -13.07
C PHE A 226 -6.79 9.55 -13.65
N ASN A 227 -6.23 10.72 -13.35
CA ASN A 227 -4.96 11.18 -13.90
C ASN A 227 -3.74 10.69 -13.08
N SER A 228 -3.68 9.40 -12.75
CA SER A 228 -2.55 8.80 -12.06
C SER A 228 -2.53 7.29 -12.27
N ASN A 229 -1.40 6.66 -12.00
CA ASN A 229 -1.29 5.20 -11.87
C ASN A 229 -1.42 4.73 -10.40
N HIS A 230 -1.32 5.66 -9.44
CA HIS A 230 -1.37 5.33 -8.01
C HIS A 230 -2.60 5.92 -7.34
N ILE A 231 -3.13 5.19 -6.36
CA ILE A 231 -4.19 5.62 -5.47
C ILE A 231 -3.82 5.28 -4.02
N SER A 232 -4.19 6.15 -3.11
CA SER A 232 -4.03 5.92 -1.67
C SER A 232 -5.38 5.64 -1.02
N GLY A 233 -5.40 4.98 0.13
CA GLY A 233 -6.64 4.64 0.80
C GLY A 233 -6.53 4.57 2.31
N VAL A 234 -7.67 4.75 2.97
CA VAL A 234 -7.85 4.55 4.41
C VAL A 234 -9.17 3.81 4.68
N ALA A 235 -9.18 2.99 5.72
CA ALA A 235 -10.36 2.23 6.12
C ALA A 235 -11.48 3.16 6.62
N GLY A 236 -12.74 2.88 6.23
CA GLY A 236 -13.92 3.63 6.59
C GLY A 236 -14.39 4.61 5.55
N HIS A 237 -15.62 5.13 5.77
CA HIS A 237 -16.22 6.21 4.99
C HIS A 237 -16.22 7.50 5.80
N TYR A 238 -15.77 8.59 5.19
CA TYR A 238 -15.69 9.91 5.83
C TYR A 238 -16.74 10.84 5.22
N LYS A 239 -17.50 11.53 6.07
CA LYS A 239 -18.64 12.37 5.67
C LYS A 239 -18.27 13.42 4.63
N LYS A 240 -19.08 13.58 3.61
CA LYS A 240 -18.91 14.52 2.47
C LYS A 240 -18.46 15.95 2.85
N GLY A 241 -18.84 16.46 4.02
CA GLY A 241 -18.42 17.78 4.49
C GLY A 241 -16.91 17.94 4.73
N THR A 242 -16.22 16.86 5.02
CA THR A 242 -14.77 16.86 5.23
C THR A 242 -14.03 17.01 3.88
N TYR A 243 -14.62 16.52 2.79
CA TYR A 243 -14.00 16.57 1.45
C TYR A 243 -14.22 17.92 0.75
N GLN A 244 -15.30 18.61 1.03
CA GLN A 244 -15.60 19.94 0.43
C GLN A 244 -14.57 20.99 0.86
N SER A 245 -14.02 20.89 2.07
CA SER A 245 -13.01 21.83 2.56
C SER A 245 -11.66 21.70 1.82
N VAL A 246 -11.33 20.49 1.32
CA VAL A 246 -10.10 20.25 0.55
C VAL A 246 -10.23 20.72 -0.89
N GLN A 247 -11.42 20.65 -1.48
CA GLN A 247 -11.66 21.14 -2.85
C GLN A 247 -11.69 22.67 -2.94
N SER A 248 -12.06 23.37 -1.86
CA SER A 248 -12.13 24.85 -1.82
C SER A 248 -10.77 25.53 -1.52
N ALA A 249 -9.76 24.81 -1.09
CA ALA A 249 -8.42 25.33 -0.85
C ALA A 249 -7.59 25.57 -2.14
N GLY A 250 -8.18 25.39 -3.30
CA GLY A 250 -7.56 25.52 -4.63
C GLY A 250 -7.94 26.79 -5.40
N HIS A 251 -8.09 27.93 -4.72
CA HIS A 251 -8.22 29.25 -5.35
C HIS A 251 -7.01 30.12 -5.13
#